data_d0f0f51a36343d47cca3c4846134d84a
#
_entry.id   d0f0f51a36343d47cca3c4846134d84a
#
_cell.length_a   1.000
_cell.length_b   1.000
_cell.length_c   1.000
_cell.angle_alpha   90.00
_cell.angle_beta   90.00
_cell.angle_gamma   90.00
#
_symmetry.space_group_name_H-M   'P 1'
#
loop_
_entity.id
_entity.type
_entity.pdbx_description
1 polymer ?
#
loop_
_entity_poly.entity_id
_entity_poly.type
_entity_poly.pdbx_seq_one_letter_code
_entity_poly.pdbx_strand_id
1 'polypeptide(L)'
;MDRPADKGGADKGPLGGEYQLIALGHCFTSHLLATIRAREFEISAVKVEVTGTLDGSPERFTELTLSVSATCDDLESLRKAVLIAERACQVVNTLKLAAQLMVTVRQAQAA
;
A
#
# COMPACT_ATOMS: atom_id res chain seq x y z
N MET A 1 -18.18 7.69 -2.31
CA MET A 1 -17.99 7.25 -0.92
C MET A 1 -19.31 6.93 -0.30
N ASP A 2 -19.42 5.79 0.32
CA ASP A 2 -20.71 5.36 0.90
C ASP A 2 -20.47 4.33 2.00
N ARG A 3 -21.50 4.11 2.82
CA ARG A 3 -21.50 3.07 3.83
C ARG A 3 -22.16 1.82 3.27
N PRO A 4 -21.82 0.62 3.78
CA PRO A 4 -22.56 -0.60 3.44
C PRO A 4 -24.02 -0.48 3.81
N ALA A 5 -24.86 -1.27 3.16
CA ALA A 5 -26.31 -1.21 3.39
C ALA A 5 -26.68 -1.53 4.85
N ASP A 6 -25.96 -2.47 5.49
CA ASP A 6 -26.20 -2.85 6.89
C ASP A 6 -25.78 -1.78 7.88
N LYS A 7 -25.07 -0.74 7.44
CA LYS A 7 -24.64 0.40 8.26
C LYS A 7 -25.32 1.70 7.84
N GLY A 8 -26.45 1.62 7.15
CA GLY A 8 -27.25 2.77 6.78
C GLY A 8 -26.90 3.42 5.46
N GLY A 9 -26.02 2.83 4.67
CA GLY A 9 -25.69 3.30 3.35
C GLY A 9 -26.33 2.48 2.25
N ALA A 10 -25.94 2.73 0.99
CA ALA A 10 -26.44 2.02 -0.18
C ALA A 10 -25.32 1.22 -0.88
N ASP A 11 -24.17 1.12 -0.28
CA ASP A 11 -23.00 0.38 -0.80
C ASP A 11 -22.63 0.79 -2.24
N LYS A 12 -22.65 2.10 -2.49
CA LYS A 12 -22.37 2.66 -3.81
C LYS A 12 -20.90 3.05 -3.99
N GLY A 13 -20.05 2.80 -3.01
CA GLY A 13 -18.65 3.12 -3.06
C GLY A 13 -17.95 2.70 -1.80
N PRO A 14 -16.64 2.90 -1.72
CA PRO A 14 -15.87 2.53 -0.54
C PRO A 14 -16.30 3.28 0.70
N LEU A 15 -16.20 2.63 1.85
CA LEU A 15 -16.40 3.23 3.16
C LEU A 15 -15.31 4.30 3.39
N GLY A 16 -15.63 5.34 4.18
CA GLY A 16 -14.69 6.41 4.47
C GLY A 16 -13.32 5.93 4.94
N GLY A 17 -13.28 4.94 5.84
CA GLY A 17 -12.02 4.36 6.31
C GLY A 17 -11.22 3.67 5.22
N GLU A 18 -11.90 3.08 4.23
CA GLU A 18 -11.23 2.43 3.11
C GLU A 18 -10.48 3.41 2.22
N TYR A 19 -10.91 4.67 2.19
CA TYR A 19 -10.17 5.69 1.45
C TYR A 19 -8.78 5.95 2.02
N GLN A 20 -8.55 5.68 3.29
CA GLN A 20 -7.19 5.74 3.85
C GLN A 20 -6.31 4.68 3.22
N LEU A 21 -6.85 3.47 3.00
CA LEU A 21 -6.14 2.38 2.36
C LEU A 21 -5.85 2.70 0.89
N ILE A 22 -6.83 3.29 0.20
CA ILE A 22 -6.68 3.72 -1.20
C ILE A 22 -5.60 4.79 -1.30
N ALA A 23 -5.63 5.78 -0.43
CA ALA A 23 -4.63 6.85 -0.42
C ALA A 23 -3.23 6.31 -0.15
N LEU A 24 -3.11 5.40 0.82
CA LEU A 24 -1.83 4.76 1.15
C LEU A 24 -1.28 3.99 -0.04
N GLY A 25 -2.10 3.14 -0.66
CA GLY A 25 -1.70 2.33 -1.79
C GLY A 25 -1.33 3.16 -3.01
N HIS A 26 -2.11 4.18 -3.32
CA HIS A 26 -1.87 5.03 -4.48
C HIS A 26 -0.59 5.85 -4.32
N CYS A 27 -0.41 6.50 -3.18
CA CYS A 27 0.77 7.33 -2.93
C CYS A 27 2.04 6.49 -2.96
N PHE A 28 2.02 5.35 -2.27
CA PHE A 28 3.17 4.45 -2.25
C PHE A 28 3.51 3.93 -3.66
N THR A 29 2.49 3.46 -4.40
CA THR A 29 2.68 2.93 -5.75
C THR A 29 3.24 3.99 -6.70
N SER A 30 2.74 5.22 -6.60
CA SER A 30 3.24 6.33 -7.39
C SER A 30 4.74 6.56 -7.18
N HIS A 31 5.18 6.56 -5.93
CA HIS A 31 6.60 6.71 -5.61
C HIS A 31 7.42 5.49 -6.06
N LEU A 32 6.86 4.29 -5.92
CA LEU A 32 7.53 3.07 -6.34
C LEU A 32 7.78 3.07 -7.85
N LEU A 33 6.75 3.38 -8.64
CA LEU A 33 6.89 3.42 -10.10
C LEU A 33 7.87 4.52 -10.55
N ALA A 34 7.84 5.67 -9.88
CA ALA A 34 8.77 6.75 -10.17
C ALA A 34 10.21 6.33 -9.88
N THR A 35 10.44 5.61 -8.78
CA THR A 35 11.77 5.11 -8.41
C THR A 35 12.28 4.09 -9.41
N ILE A 36 11.43 3.15 -9.82
CA ILE A 36 11.77 2.13 -10.80
C ILE A 36 12.21 2.79 -12.11
N ARG A 37 11.46 3.79 -12.55
CA ARG A 37 11.77 4.52 -13.79
C ARG A 37 13.07 5.31 -13.67
N ALA A 38 13.24 6.06 -12.59
CA ALA A 38 14.41 6.92 -12.39
C ALA A 38 15.70 6.12 -12.26
N ARG A 39 15.63 4.93 -11.67
CA ARG A 39 16.78 4.05 -11.48
C ARG A 39 16.97 3.04 -12.60
N GLU A 40 16.07 3.03 -13.57
CA GLU A 40 16.10 2.11 -14.70
C GLU A 40 16.16 0.64 -14.27
N PHE A 41 15.46 0.30 -13.19
CA PHE A 41 15.38 -1.09 -12.72
C PHE A 41 14.51 -1.92 -13.68
N GLU A 42 14.93 -3.16 -13.92
CA GLU A 42 14.18 -4.13 -14.73
C GLU A 42 13.09 -4.78 -13.86
N ILE A 43 12.05 -4.02 -13.57
CA ILE A 43 10.92 -4.43 -12.73
C ILE A 43 9.62 -4.11 -13.47
N SER A 44 8.76 -5.12 -13.56
CA SER A 44 7.47 -4.99 -14.24
C SER A 44 6.37 -5.70 -13.47
N ALA A 45 5.13 -5.55 -13.94
CA ALA A 45 3.95 -6.19 -13.35
C ALA A 45 3.85 -5.95 -11.84
N VAL A 46 4.04 -4.70 -11.43
CA VAL A 46 3.98 -4.32 -10.02
C VAL A 46 2.56 -4.45 -9.50
N LYS A 47 2.42 -5.13 -8.37
CA LYS A 47 1.16 -5.26 -7.66
C LYS A 47 1.36 -4.84 -6.22
N VAL A 48 0.49 -3.96 -5.75
CA VAL A 48 0.51 -3.50 -4.35
C VAL A 48 -0.84 -3.82 -3.73
N GLU A 49 -0.83 -4.63 -2.68
CA GLU A 49 -2.04 -4.91 -1.90
C GLU A 49 -1.94 -4.17 -0.58
N VAL A 50 -3.02 -3.51 -0.21
CA VAL A 50 -3.09 -2.77 1.06
C VAL A 50 -4.10 -3.44 1.96
N THR A 51 -3.67 -3.76 3.16
CA THR A 51 -4.53 -4.39 4.16
C THR A 51 -4.51 -3.56 5.44
N GLY A 52 -5.69 -3.32 5.99
CA GLY A 52 -5.83 -2.65 7.27
C GLY A 52 -6.60 -3.52 8.24
N THR A 53 -6.19 -3.51 9.49
CA THR A 53 -6.88 -4.20 10.59
C THR A 53 -7.56 -3.18 11.47
N LEU A 54 -8.89 -3.28 11.56
CA LEU A 54 -9.69 -2.45 12.45
C LEU A 54 -9.78 -3.10 13.82
N ASP A 55 -9.49 -2.35 14.86
CA ASP A 55 -9.55 -2.84 16.23
C ASP A 55 -9.67 -1.66 17.19
N GLY A 56 -9.90 -1.98 18.45
CA GLY A 56 -9.90 -0.99 19.52
C GLY A 56 -11.27 -0.38 19.79
N SER A 57 -11.33 0.36 20.88
CA SER A 57 -12.51 1.11 21.30
C SER A 57 -12.05 2.51 21.76
N PRO A 58 -12.23 3.55 20.94
CA PRO A 58 -12.95 3.56 19.65
C PRO A 58 -12.20 2.82 18.54
N GLU A 59 -12.95 2.32 17.58
CA GLU A 59 -12.41 1.56 16.46
C GLU A 59 -11.51 2.40 15.56
N ARG A 60 -10.35 1.86 15.21
CA ARG A 60 -9.40 2.50 14.30
C ARG A 60 -8.53 1.44 13.63
N PHE A 61 -7.83 1.84 12.59
CA PHE A 61 -6.80 0.97 12.04
C PHE A 61 -5.61 0.93 12.99
N THR A 62 -5.32 -0.28 13.50
CA THR A 62 -4.19 -0.51 14.40
C THR A 62 -2.98 -1.05 13.65
N GLU A 63 -3.21 -1.74 12.53
CA GLU A 63 -2.16 -2.29 11.69
C GLU A 63 -2.48 -2.01 10.23
N LEU A 64 -1.46 -1.66 9.47
CA LEU A 64 -1.53 -1.42 8.03
C LEU A 64 -0.40 -2.19 7.37
N THR A 65 -0.70 -2.88 6.28
CA THR A 65 0.31 -3.65 5.54
C THR A 65 0.24 -3.30 4.06
N LEU A 66 1.40 -3.00 3.49
CA LEU A 66 1.60 -2.88 2.06
C LEU A 66 2.35 -4.14 1.61
N SER A 67 1.72 -4.93 0.77
CA SER A 67 2.31 -6.15 0.21
C SER A 67 2.66 -5.89 -1.24
N VAL A 68 3.94 -5.89 -1.55
CA VAL A 68 4.44 -5.57 -2.88
C VAL A 68 4.93 -6.83 -3.57
N SER A 69 4.47 -7.08 -4.77
CA SER A 69 4.98 -8.14 -5.63
C SER A 69 5.21 -7.58 -7.04
N ALA A 70 6.20 -8.13 -7.71
CA ALA A 70 6.55 -7.70 -9.07
C ALA A 70 7.38 -8.78 -9.76
N THR A 71 7.43 -8.69 -11.08
CA THR A 71 8.33 -9.52 -11.89
C THR A 71 9.66 -8.80 -11.98
N CYS A 72 10.72 -9.46 -11.54
CA CYS A 72 12.06 -8.90 -11.57
C CYS A 72 13.11 -10.02 -11.58
N ASP A 73 14.28 -9.74 -12.15
CA ASP A 73 15.39 -10.69 -12.16
C ASP A 73 16.16 -10.63 -10.85
N ASP A 74 16.15 -9.47 -10.20
CA ASP A 74 16.92 -9.22 -8.99
C ASP A 74 15.99 -8.71 -7.88
N LEU A 75 15.75 -9.56 -6.89
CA LEU A 75 14.90 -9.21 -5.76
C LEU A 75 15.48 -8.04 -4.96
N GLU A 76 16.79 -7.90 -4.92
CA GLU A 76 17.43 -6.80 -4.20
C GLU A 76 17.11 -5.45 -4.84
N SER A 77 17.00 -5.38 -6.17
CA SER A 77 16.57 -4.15 -6.85
C SER A 77 15.14 -3.79 -6.45
N LEU A 78 14.26 -4.78 -6.34
CA LEU A 78 12.89 -4.54 -5.91
C LEU A 78 12.85 -4.03 -4.47
N ARG A 79 13.61 -4.67 -3.57
CA ARG A 79 13.69 -4.23 -2.17
C ARG A 79 14.22 -2.82 -2.04
N LYS A 80 15.23 -2.48 -2.84
CA LYS A 80 15.80 -1.13 -2.84
C LYS A 80 14.78 -0.10 -3.32
N ALA A 81 14.06 -0.41 -4.39
CA ALA A 81 13.02 0.48 -4.91
C ALA A 81 11.91 0.69 -3.88
N VAL A 82 11.49 -0.38 -3.21
CA VAL A 82 10.47 -0.32 -2.17
C VAL A 82 10.93 0.53 -0.99
N LEU A 83 12.17 0.37 -0.55
CA LEU A 83 12.70 1.14 0.57
C LEU A 83 12.73 2.64 0.25
N ILE A 84 13.17 2.99 -0.96
CA ILE A 84 13.19 4.39 -1.40
C ILE A 84 11.77 4.95 -1.46
N ALA A 85 10.83 4.20 -2.03
CA ALA A 85 9.43 4.62 -2.13
C ALA A 85 8.81 4.81 -0.76
N GLU A 86 9.07 3.89 0.16
CA GLU A 86 8.56 3.97 1.54
C GLU A 86 9.02 5.25 2.23
N ARG A 87 10.29 5.58 2.11
CA ARG A 87 10.86 6.79 2.71
C ARG A 87 10.32 8.07 2.11
N ALA A 88 9.98 8.05 0.83
CA ALA A 88 9.46 9.22 0.13
C ALA A 88 7.96 9.40 0.29
N CYS A 89 7.23 8.35 0.64
CA CYS A 89 5.77 8.37 0.65
C CYS A 89 5.23 9.16 1.83
N GLN A 90 4.56 10.28 1.53
CA GLN A 90 4.00 11.16 2.54
C GLN A 90 2.94 10.44 3.39
N VAL A 91 2.10 9.63 2.76
CA VAL A 91 1.02 8.92 3.46
C VAL A 91 1.60 7.88 4.41
N VAL A 92 2.61 7.11 3.96
CA VAL A 92 3.32 6.18 4.86
C VAL A 92 3.89 6.93 6.06
N ASN A 93 4.59 8.04 5.80
CA ASN A 93 5.25 8.81 6.87
C ASN A 93 4.25 9.35 7.89
N THR A 94 3.05 9.70 7.44
CA THR A 94 2.00 10.19 8.33
C THR A 94 1.37 9.05 9.11
N LEU A 95 0.96 7.98 8.44
CA LEU A 95 0.20 6.91 9.06
C LEU A 95 1.03 6.04 10.01
N LYS A 96 2.33 5.89 9.76
CA LYS A 96 3.19 5.09 10.65
C LYS A 96 3.31 5.66 12.05
N LEU A 97 2.96 6.93 12.26
CA LEU A 97 2.94 7.54 13.59
C LEU A 97 1.65 7.21 14.35
N ALA A 98 0.60 6.81 13.64
CA ALA A 98 -0.70 6.53 14.24
C ALA A 98 -1.02 5.04 14.35
N ALA A 99 -0.38 4.19 13.54
CA ALA A 99 -0.64 2.77 13.48
C ALA A 99 0.64 2.01 13.16
N GLN A 100 0.64 0.72 13.46
CA GLN A 100 1.73 -0.15 13.04
C GLN A 100 1.63 -0.35 11.53
N LEU A 101 2.64 0.10 10.79
CA LEU A 101 2.65 0.01 9.34
C LEU A 101 3.84 -0.85 8.90
N MET A 102 3.54 -1.90 8.15
CA MET A 102 4.53 -2.86 7.67
C MET A 102 4.51 -2.90 6.15
N VAL A 103 5.69 -2.99 5.56
CA VAL A 103 5.83 -3.16 4.12
C VAL A 103 6.53 -4.49 3.86
N THR A 104 5.89 -5.35 3.08
CA THR A 104 6.44 -6.66 2.72
C THR A 104 6.67 -6.71 1.22
N VAL A 105 7.70 -7.45 0.83
CA VAL A 105 8.12 -7.55 -0.57
C VAL A 105 8.20 -9.01 -0.97
N ARG A 106 7.64 -9.32 -2.14
CA ARG A 106 7.69 -10.66 -2.70
C ARG A 106 7.94 -10.57 -4.20
N GLN A 107 8.80 -11.45 -4.71
CA GLN A 107 9.00 -11.60 -6.14
C GLN A 107 7.84 -12.41 -6.70
N ALA A 108 7.18 -11.88 -7.73
CA ALA A 108 6.13 -12.62 -8.41
C ALA A 108 6.76 -13.69 -9.29
N GLN A 109 6.12 -14.87 -9.32
CA GLN A 109 6.56 -15.93 -10.22
C GLN A 109 6.19 -15.52 -11.66
N ALA A 110 7.12 -15.75 -12.58
CA ALA A 110 6.85 -15.56 -13.99
C ALA A 110 5.78 -16.55 -14.42
N ALA A 111 4.73 -16.03 -15.10
CA ALA A 111 3.64 -16.87 -15.59
C ALA A 111 4.10 -17.73 -16.75
#